data_c9f2654e53d57c7b3bc9fa6ec038b7e5
#
_entry.id   c9f2654e53d57c7b3bc9fa6ec038b7e5
#
_cell.length_a   1.000
_cell.length_b   1.000
_cell.length_c   1.000
_cell.angle_alpha   90.00
_cell.angle_beta   90.00
_cell.angle_gamma   90.00
#
_symmetry.space_group_name_H-M   'P 1'
#
loop_
_entity.id
_entity.type
_entity.pdbx_description
1 polymer ?
#
loop_
_entity_poly.entity_id
_entity_poly.type
_entity_poly.pdbx_seq_one_letter_code
_entity_poly.pdbx_strand_id
1 'polypeptide(L)'
;NCSPDGKKLKKPLHVIYQCSEDGISDTIKPRLLNAGADCNNVAFLDEETDWITLNDEKIRRAIADFNAKLLVIDPVQAYLGETDIASAAAMRKVLRQLAAWAAMYDCAVVLIGHLNKKQSSKDLYRGLGSIDLVAAARSVLHIERLPEDEDIAVIHHVKSSLTQKSKDVYFTLDANHRVEWLEQPFEVPPDKSTKQMIATSILKMRLANGPAKATDILEELKKEGIGERTIHQVKKQLEIRSVKRDTAWYWLLPESES
;
A
#
# COMPACT_ATOMS: atom_id res chain seq x y z
N ASN A 1 -3.35 -7.35 21.18
CA ASN A 1 -2.69 -7.06 19.90
C ASN A 1 -1.26 -6.61 20.18
N CYS A 2 -0.33 -6.99 19.35
CA CYS A 2 1.08 -6.60 19.42
C CYS A 2 1.52 -6.05 18.05
N SER A 3 2.61 -5.29 18.05
CA SER A 3 3.27 -4.86 16.82
C SER A 3 3.86 -6.05 16.05
N PRO A 4 4.25 -5.87 14.76
CA PRO A 4 4.84 -6.96 13.96
C PRO A 4 6.06 -7.65 14.59
N ASP A 5 6.79 -6.94 15.47
CA ASP A 5 7.92 -7.46 16.23
C ASP A 5 7.54 -8.09 17.58
N GLY A 6 6.25 -8.32 17.82
CA GLY A 6 5.72 -8.94 19.03
C GLY A 6 5.67 -8.03 20.26
N LYS A 7 6.11 -6.78 20.16
CA LYS A 7 6.11 -5.87 21.31
C LYS A 7 4.71 -5.37 21.64
N LYS A 8 4.45 -5.22 22.92
CA LYS A 8 3.22 -4.62 23.44
C LYS A 8 3.53 -3.29 24.09
N LEU A 9 2.61 -2.34 23.95
CA LEU A 9 2.69 -1.10 24.71
C LEU A 9 2.57 -1.38 26.20
N LYS A 10 3.41 -0.75 27.00
CA LYS A 10 3.40 -0.91 28.47
C LYS A 10 2.15 -0.31 29.11
N LYS A 11 1.57 0.70 28.49
CA LYS A 11 0.35 1.39 28.92
C LYS A 11 -0.48 1.73 27.68
N PRO A 12 -1.82 1.78 27.80
CA PRO A 12 -2.67 2.35 26.76
C PRO A 12 -2.25 3.81 26.47
N LEU A 13 -2.35 4.19 25.21
CA LEU A 13 -2.09 5.56 24.75
C LEU A 13 -3.42 6.18 24.33
N HIS A 14 -3.56 7.48 24.60
CA HIS A 14 -4.67 8.25 24.07
C HIS A 14 -4.47 8.52 22.59
N VAL A 15 -5.49 8.25 21.80
CA VAL A 15 -5.50 8.38 20.35
C VAL A 15 -6.64 9.31 19.94
N ILE A 16 -6.34 10.31 19.11
CA ILE A 16 -7.35 11.02 18.35
C ILE A 16 -7.42 10.40 16.97
N TYR A 17 -8.60 9.92 16.60
CA TYR A 17 -8.85 9.36 15.28
C TYR A 17 -9.89 10.21 14.55
N GLN A 18 -9.47 10.89 13.50
CA GLN A 18 -10.35 11.75 12.71
C GLN A 18 -10.60 11.15 11.36
N CYS A 19 -11.86 10.87 11.05
CA CYS A 19 -12.31 10.25 9.82
C CYS A 19 -13.51 11.01 9.26
N SER A 20 -13.50 11.27 7.95
CA SER A 20 -14.59 11.94 7.24
C SER A 20 -15.40 11.01 6.33
N GLU A 21 -14.94 9.77 6.11
CA GLU A 21 -15.58 8.85 5.18
C GLU A 21 -16.53 7.87 5.90
N ASP A 22 -16.16 7.43 7.09
CA ASP A 22 -16.88 6.40 7.85
C ASP A 22 -17.56 7.01 9.09
N GLY A 23 -18.79 6.57 9.38
CA GLY A 23 -19.50 6.96 10.60
C GLY A 23 -18.83 6.43 11.87
N ILE A 24 -18.76 7.29 12.91
CA ILE A 24 -18.09 6.93 14.16
C ILE A 24 -18.82 5.80 14.87
N SER A 25 -20.16 5.91 14.97
CA SER A 25 -20.98 5.01 15.78
C SER A 25 -21.26 3.66 15.12
N ASP A 26 -21.40 3.65 13.81
CA ASP A 26 -21.85 2.50 13.03
C ASP A 26 -20.69 1.73 12.36
N THR A 27 -19.56 2.39 12.13
CA THR A 27 -18.43 1.79 11.41
C THR A 27 -17.15 1.78 12.24
N ILE A 28 -16.66 2.96 12.68
CA ILE A 28 -15.35 3.06 13.33
C ILE A 28 -15.35 2.39 14.71
N LYS A 29 -16.31 2.73 15.57
CA LYS A 29 -16.39 2.16 16.92
C LYS A 29 -16.53 0.64 16.92
N PRO A 30 -17.40 0.00 16.10
CA PRO A 30 -17.44 -1.45 15.97
C PRO A 30 -16.11 -2.07 15.52
N ARG A 31 -15.42 -1.46 14.55
CA ARG A 31 -14.10 -1.95 14.10
C ARG A 31 -13.06 -1.88 15.21
N LEU A 32 -13.02 -0.78 15.97
CA LEU A 32 -12.11 -0.63 17.12
C LEU A 32 -12.39 -1.68 18.20
N LEU A 33 -13.65 -1.91 18.54
CA LEU A 33 -14.05 -2.93 19.51
C LEU A 33 -13.67 -4.34 19.03
N ASN A 34 -13.93 -4.67 17.77
CA ASN A 34 -13.53 -5.94 17.17
C ASN A 34 -12.02 -6.13 17.19
N ALA A 35 -11.26 -5.07 16.95
CA ALA A 35 -9.80 -5.08 17.05
C ALA A 35 -9.30 -5.19 18.50
N GLY A 36 -10.18 -5.12 19.50
CA GLY A 36 -9.84 -5.20 20.92
C GLY A 36 -9.29 -3.89 21.48
N ALA A 37 -9.65 -2.75 20.88
CA ALA A 37 -9.28 -1.45 21.40
C ALA A 37 -10.13 -1.07 22.63
N ASP A 38 -9.51 -0.38 23.59
CA ASP A 38 -10.23 0.34 24.65
C ASP A 38 -10.68 1.69 24.13
N CYS A 39 -11.95 1.80 23.76
CA CYS A 39 -12.53 3.02 23.20
C CYS A 39 -12.52 4.23 24.17
N ASN A 40 -12.28 4.03 25.47
CA ASN A 40 -12.11 5.14 26.41
C ASN A 40 -10.79 5.92 26.14
N ASN A 41 -9.85 5.31 25.45
CA ASN A 41 -8.60 5.93 25.06
C ASN A 41 -8.62 6.46 23.61
N VAL A 42 -9.78 6.48 22.95
CA VAL A 42 -9.94 7.00 21.59
C VAL A 42 -10.94 8.14 21.58
N ALA A 43 -10.52 9.29 21.10
CA ALA A 43 -11.36 10.48 20.94
C ALA A 43 -11.49 10.84 19.45
N PHE A 44 -12.58 11.53 19.14
CA PHE A 44 -12.87 12.12 17.84
C PHE A 44 -13.10 13.63 18.06
N LEU A 45 -12.76 14.43 17.06
CA LEU A 45 -13.09 15.84 17.07
C LEU A 45 -14.52 16.01 16.54
N ASP A 46 -15.27 16.86 17.20
CA ASP A 46 -16.64 17.17 16.79
C ASP A 46 -16.62 18.10 15.56
N GLU A 47 -17.28 17.68 14.49
CA GLU A 47 -17.41 18.42 13.23
C GLU A 47 -18.84 18.97 13.02
N GLU A 48 -19.72 18.83 14.02
CA GLU A 48 -21.14 19.22 13.85
C GLU A 48 -21.33 20.70 13.48
N THR A 49 -20.37 21.57 13.81
CA THR A 49 -20.49 23.01 13.59
C THR A 49 -19.58 23.59 12.52
N ASP A 50 -18.40 23.00 12.27
CA ASP A 50 -17.40 23.52 11.32
C ASP A 50 -16.48 22.42 10.80
N TRP A 51 -16.17 22.44 9.51
CA TRP A 51 -15.16 21.59 8.91
C TRP A 51 -13.78 21.84 9.54
N ILE A 52 -13.17 20.78 10.04
CA ILE A 52 -11.83 20.85 10.64
C ILE A 52 -10.79 20.74 9.52
N THR A 53 -9.76 21.58 9.59
CA THR A 53 -8.61 21.50 8.67
C THR A 53 -7.33 21.21 9.45
N LEU A 54 -6.29 20.71 8.76
CA LEU A 54 -5.01 20.32 9.38
C LEU A 54 -4.31 21.43 10.18
N ASN A 55 -4.62 22.69 9.92
CA ASN A 55 -4.07 23.85 10.62
C ASN A 55 -5.03 24.47 11.63
N ASP A 56 -6.15 23.82 11.91
CA ASP A 56 -7.12 24.29 12.90
C ASP A 56 -6.57 24.14 14.33
N GLU A 57 -6.67 25.22 15.12
CA GLU A 57 -6.31 25.22 16.54
C GLU A 57 -7.11 24.22 17.40
N LYS A 58 -8.29 23.78 16.91
CA LYS A 58 -9.05 22.70 17.55
C LYS A 58 -8.24 21.43 17.67
N ILE A 59 -7.45 21.07 16.62
CA ILE A 59 -6.56 19.90 16.65
C ILE A 59 -5.51 20.04 17.76
N ARG A 60 -4.84 21.19 17.83
CA ARG A 60 -3.82 21.45 18.86
C ARG A 60 -4.40 21.34 20.26
N ARG A 61 -5.56 21.98 20.49
CA ARG A 61 -6.25 21.93 21.79
C ARG A 61 -6.64 20.49 22.14
N ALA A 62 -7.22 19.76 21.24
CA ALA A 62 -7.61 18.37 21.48
C ALA A 62 -6.40 17.48 21.82
N ILE A 63 -5.27 17.65 21.13
CA ILE A 63 -4.02 16.92 21.48
C ILE A 63 -3.61 17.24 22.92
N ALA A 64 -3.63 18.51 23.31
CA ALA A 64 -3.24 18.95 24.64
C ALA A 64 -4.21 18.45 25.72
N ASP A 65 -5.51 18.69 25.56
CA ASP A 65 -6.54 18.41 26.55
C ASP A 65 -6.73 16.92 26.79
N PHE A 66 -6.68 16.12 25.71
CA PHE A 66 -6.77 14.67 25.79
C PHE A 66 -5.41 13.99 26.08
N ASN A 67 -4.32 14.75 26.13
CA ASN A 67 -2.94 14.24 26.21
C ASN A 67 -2.69 13.14 25.18
N ALA A 68 -3.12 13.37 23.94
CA ALA A 68 -3.02 12.39 22.88
C ALA A 68 -1.56 12.10 22.51
N LYS A 69 -1.24 10.84 22.28
CA LYS A 69 0.08 10.38 21.84
C LYS A 69 0.07 9.91 20.40
N LEU A 70 -1.10 9.81 19.80
CA LEU A 70 -1.29 9.53 18.39
C LEU A 70 -2.48 10.33 17.86
N LEU A 71 -2.26 11.03 16.76
CA LEU A 71 -3.30 11.63 15.93
C LEU A 71 -3.33 10.89 14.59
N VAL A 72 -4.49 10.37 14.22
CA VAL A 72 -4.74 9.75 12.90
C VAL A 72 -5.73 10.62 12.14
N ILE A 73 -5.40 10.94 10.90
CA ILE A 73 -6.26 11.68 9.96
C ILE A 73 -6.54 10.80 8.74
N ASP A 74 -7.82 10.52 8.47
CA ASP A 74 -8.29 9.56 7.47
C ASP A 74 -9.52 10.04 6.69
N PRO A 75 -9.41 10.32 5.39
CA PRO A 75 -8.17 10.57 4.64
C PRO A 75 -7.66 12.01 4.79
N VAL A 76 -6.36 12.19 4.65
CA VAL A 76 -5.73 13.52 4.76
C VAL A 76 -6.31 14.55 3.78
N GLN A 77 -6.74 14.10 2.60
CA GLN A 77 -7.32 14.93 1.55
C GLN A 77 -8.56 15.71 2.02
N ALA A 78 -9.37 15.10 2.86
CA ALA A 78 -10.60 15.71 3.38
C ALA A 78 -10.32 16.89 4.34
N TYR A 79 -9.14 16.92 4.95
CA TYR A 79 -8.77 17.90 5.98
C TYR A 79 -7.82 19.00 5.48
N LEU A 80 -7.63 19.11 4.17
CA LEU A 80 -6.78 20.15 3.59
C LEU A 80 -7.48 21.51 3.47
N GLY A 81 -8.82 21.53 3.51
CA GLY A 81 -9.63 22.74 3.37
C GLY A 81 -9.37 23.45 2.03
N GLU A 82 -9.27 24.76 2.07
CA GLU A 82 -8.94 25.58 0.88
C GLU A 82 -7.45 25.55 0.53
N THR A 83 -6.65 24.73 1.22
CA THR A 83 -5.23 24.61 0.91
C THR A 83 -5.07 24.03 -0.48
N ASP A 84 -4.53 24.84 -1.40
CA ASP A 84 -4.24 24.37 -2.74
C ASP A 84 -3.21 23.23 -2.69
N ILE A 85 -3.68 22.02 -2.97
CA ILE A 85 -2.85 20.80 -2.99
C ILE A 85 -1.71 20.93 -4.01
N ALA A 86 -1.90 21.70 -5.07
CA ALA A 86 -0.89 21.96 -6.08
C ALA A 86 0.16 23.00 -5.61
N SER A 87 -0.15 23.77 -4.57
CA SER A 87 0.79 24.73 -4.00
C SER A 87 1.71 24.07 -2.97
N ALA A 88 2.92 23.75 -3.38
CA ALA A 88 3.97 23.23 -2.52
C ALA A 88 4.23 24.09 -1.28
N ALA A 89 4.15 25.42 -1.41
CA ALA A 89 4.40 26.36 -0.32
C ALA A 89 3.29 26.31 0.73
N ALA A 90 2.01 26.28 0.30
CA ALA A 90 0.86 26.19 1.19
C ALA A 90 0.88 24.86 1.96
N MET A 91 1.09 23.76 1.29
CA MET A 91 1.19 22.42 1.88
C MET A 91 2.31 22.36 2.92
N ARG A 92 3.51 22.85 2.61
CA ARG A 92 4.63 22.87 3.56
C ARG A 92 4.36 23.71 4.80
N LYS A 93 3.58 24.80 4.67
CA LYS A 93 3.20 25.64 5.83
C LYS A 93 2.32 24.84 6.78
N VAL A 94 1.27 24.20 6.27
CA VAL A 94 0.34 23.36 7.05
C VAL A 94 1.08 22.21 7.75
N LEU A 95 1.87 21.47 7.00
CA LEU A 95 2.61 20.33 7.55
C LEU A 95 3.67 20.72 8.58
N ARG A 96 4.33 21.88 8.43
CA ARG A 96 5.25 22.39 9.46
C ARG A 96 4.53 22.73 10.75
N GLN A 97 3.35 23.33 10.67
CA GLN A 97 2.55 23.65 11.85
C GLN A 97 2.11 22.38 12.58
N LEU A 98 1.58 21.40 11.85
CA LEU A 98 1.20 20.10 12.41
C LEU A 98 2.40 19.39 13.07
N ALA A 99 3.56 19.41 12.42
CA ALA A 99 4.79 18.84 12.97
C ALA A 99 5.28 19.57 14.23
N ALA A 100 5.09 20.89 14.31
CA ALA A 100 5.41 21.65 15.50
C ALA A 100 4.51 21.27 16.68
N TRP A 101 3.21 21.10 16.46
CA TRP A 101 2.30 20.60 17.49
C TRP A 101 2.64 19.18 17.93
N ALA A 102 2.93 18.30 16.96
CA ALA A 102 3.37 16.93 17.22
C ALA A 102 4.59 16.89 18.15
N ALA A 103 5.59 17.72 17.88
CA ALA A 103 6.80 17.83 18.70
C ALA A 103 6.51 18.46 20.08
N MET A 104 5.66 19.48 20.15
CA MET A 104 5.32 20.18 21.40
C MET A 104 4.64 19.24 22.41
N TYR A 105 3.76 18.35 21.95
CA TYR A 105 2.96 17.48 22.81
C TYR A 105 3.45 16.02 22.84
N ASP A 106 4.58 15.74 22.21
CA ASP A 106 5.11 14.36 22.10
C ASP A 106 4.02 13.41 21.54
N CYS A 107 3.42 13.84 20.43
CA CYS A 107 2.32 13.15 19.75
C CYS A 107 2.78 12.70 18.35
N ALA A 108 2.64 11.44 18.03
CA ALA A 108 2.84 10.96 16.68
C ALA A 108 1.65 11.36 15.79
N VAL A 109 1.92 11.69 14.52
CA VAL A 109 0.87 12.00 13.54
C VAL A 109 0.95 11.01 12.39
N VAL A 110 -0.17 10.36 12.10
CA VAL A 110 -0.38 9.48 10.94
C VAL A 110 -1.38 10.13 10.01
N LEU A 111 -0.96 10.36 8.78
CA LEU A 111 -1.81 10.86 7.71
C LEU A 111 -2.07 9.72 6.73
N ILE A 112 -3.33 9.32 6.60
CA ILE A 112 -3.75 8.27 5.67
C ILE A 112 -4.17 8.95 4.37
N GLY A 113 -3.71 8.45 3.25
CA GLY A 113 -4.07 8.94 1.93
C GLY A 113 -4.38 7.80 0.97
N HIS A 114 -5.40 7.99 0.14
CA HIS A 114 -5.76 7.01 -0.87
C HIS A 114 -5.02 7.26 -2.18
N LEU A 115 -4.51 6.18 -2.78
CA LEU A 115 -3.85 6.23 -4.08
C LEU A 115 -4.88 6.16 -5.20
N ASN A 116 -4.69 6.94 -6.25
CA ASN A 116 -5.52 6.85 -7.45
C ASN A 116 -5.29 5.52 -8.18
N LYS A 117 -6.38 4.79 -8.48
CA LYS A 117 -6.40 3.47 -9.14
C LYS A 117 -5.65 3.36 -10.49
N LYS A 118 -5.25 4.47 -11.09
CA LYS A 118 -4.64 4.52 -12.43
C LYS A 118 -3.10 4.59 -12.44
N GLN A 119 -2.44 4.53 -11.28
CA GLN A 119 -1.00 4.78 -11.22
C GLN A 119 -0.22 3.50 -10.87
N SER A 120 0.91 3.30 -11.58
CA SER A 120 1.85 2.23 -11.30
C SER A 120 2.66 2.51 -10.02
N SER A 121 3.25 1.49 -9.42
CA SER A 121 4.13 1.61 -8.24
C SER A 121 5.27 2.64 -8.38
N LYS A 122 5.66 2.99 -9.61
CA LYS A 122 6.65 4.05 -9.88
C LYS A 122 6.12 5.47 -9.66
N ASP A 123 4.80 5.64 -9.61
CA ASP A 123 4.13 6.94 -9.43
C ASP A 123 3.59 7.15 -8.00
N LEU A 124 4.05 6.36 -7.04
CA LEU A 124 3.64 6.39 -5.63
C LEU A 124 3.67 7.82 -5.03
N TYR A 125 4.68 8.60 -5.44
CA TYR A 125 4.85 10.00 -5.00
C TYR A 125 3.83 10.96 -5.60
N ARG A 126 3.18 10.61 -6.71
CA ARG A 126 2.17 11.41 -7.40
C ARG A 126 0.75 11.04 -6.99
N GLY A 127 0.55 9.80 -6.52
CA GLY A 127 -0.78 9.25 -6.19
C GLY A 127 -1.45 9.89 -4.97
N LEU A 128 -0.67 10.45 -4.04
CA LEU A 128 -1.17 11.14 -2.83
C LEU A 128 -1.59 12.60 -3.09
N GLY A 129 -1.61 13.06 -4.33
CA GLY A 129 -2.01 14.42 -4.70
C GLY A 129 -0.94 15.49 -4.48
N SER A 130 0.06 15.25 -3.63
CA SER A 130 1.16 16.18 -3.41
C SER A 130 2.47 15.44 -3.10
N ILE A 131 3.51 15.75 -3.87
CA ILE A 131 4.89 15.32 -3.60
C ILE A 131 5.35 15.87 -2.23
N ASP A 132 4.84 17.02 -1.80
CA ASP A 132 5.23 17.68 -0.57
C ASP A 132 4.73 16.95 0.69
N LEU A 133 3.58 16.24 0.63
CA LEU A 133 3.14 15.35 1.71
C LEU A 133 4.18 14.28 1.99
N VAL A 134 4.60 13.57 0.94
CA VAL A 134 5.62 12.53 1.03
C VAL A 134 6.98 13.12 1.43
N ALA A 135 7.33 14.31 0.91
CA ALA A 135 8.58 14.97 1.23
C ALA A 135 8.66 15.36 2.72
N ALA A 136 7.57 15.87 3.30
CA ALA A 136 7.50 16.30 4.70
C ALA A 136 7.46 15.12 5.69
N ALA A 137 6.87 14.00 5.31
CA ALA A 137 6.77 12.82 6.17
C ALA A 137 8.17 12.25 6.50
N ARG A 138 8.39 11.87 7.77
CA ARG A 138 9.61 11.21 8.22
C ARG A 138 9.64 9.73 7.88
N SER A 139 8.48 9.10 7.82
CA SER A 139 8.27 7.72 7.39
C SER A 139 7.08 7.66 6.43
N VAL A 140 7.20 6.88 5.36
CA VAL A 140 6.12 6.64 4.42
C VAL A 140 5.98 5.15 4.25
N LEU A 141 4.79 4.66 4.53
CA LEU A 141 4.38 3.28 4.36
C LEU A 141 3.39 3.20 3.20
N HIS A 142 3.58 2.23 2.34
CA HIS A 142 2.62 1.87 1.31
C HIS A 142 2.01 0.52 1.65
N ILE A 143 0.70 0.44 1.62
CA ILE A 143 -0.03 -0.79 1.91
C ILE A 143 -0.77 -1.20 0.65
N GLU A 144 -0.57 -2.44 0.22
CA GLU A 144 -1.31 -3.01 -0.90
C GLU A 144 -1.62 -4.49 -0.65
N ARG A 145 -2.59 -5.03 -1.40
CA ARG A 145 -2.85 -6.46 -1.41
C ARG A 145 -1.94 -7.14 -2.41
N LEU A 146 -1.53 -8.36 -2.12
CA LEU A 146 -0.73 -9.12 -3.07
C LEU A 146 -1.60 -9.45 -4.31
N PRO A 147 -1.09 -9.22 -5.52
CA PRO A 147 -1.83 -9.51 -6.73
C PRO A 147 -2.14 -11.00 -6.92
N GLU A 148 -1.35 -11.86 -6.30
CA GLU A 148 -1.44 -13.31 -6.37
C GLU A 148 -2.36 -13.90 -5.30
N ASP A 149 -2.53 -13.18 -4.20
CA ASP A 149 -3.36 -13.58 -3.05
C ASP A 149 -3.97 -12.33 -2.40
N GLU A 150 -5.24 -12.05 -2.69
CA GLU A 150 -5.94 -10.86 -2.21
C GLU A 150 -6.22 -10.88 -0.69
N ASP A 151 -6.07 -12.03 -0.04
CA ASP A 151 -6.22 -12.15 1.41
C ASP A 151 -4.98 -11.67 2.15
N ILE A 152 -3.83 -11.62 1.46
CA ILE A 152 -2.58 -11.13 2.02
C ILE A 152 -2.35 -9.68 1.64
N ALA A 153 -2.07 -8.85 2.64
CA ALA A 153 -1.62 -7.48 2.45
C ALA A 153 -0.14 -7.32 2.83
N VAL A 154 0.53 -6.38 2.18
CA VAL A 154 1.93 -6.06 2.43
C VAL A 154 2.11 -4.59 2.76
N ILE A 155 2.97 -4.30 3.73
CA ILE A 155 3.41 -2.96 4.11
C ILE A 155 4.83 -2.77 3.60
N HIS A 156 5.01 -1.90 2.63
CA HIS A 156 6.32 -1.48 2.12
C HIS A 156 6.78 -0.20 2.82
N HIS A 157 7.97 -0.21 3.41
CA HIS A 157 8.56 1.00 3.97
C HIS A 157 9.27 1.81 2.87
N VAL A 158 8.50 2.68 2.21
CA VAL A 158 8.94 3.40 1.00
C VAL A 158 9.97 4.49 1.30
N LYS A 159 9.77 5.24 2.41
CA LYS A 159 10.66 6.30 2.85
C LYS A 159 10.93 6.22 4.34
N SER A 160 12.18 6.39 4.73
CA SER A 160 12.60 6.63 6.10
C SER A 160 13.63 7.75 6.15
N SER A 161 13.41 8.72 7.04
CA SER A 161 14.37 9.82 7.32
C SER A 161 15.08 9.65 8.65
N LEU A 162 14.70 8.63 9.45
CA LEU A 162 15.24 8.44 10.81
C LEU A 162 16.13 7.21 10.93
N THR A 163 15.83 6.16 10.18
CA THR A 163 16.52 4.87 10.23
C THR A 163 16.65 4.28 8.83
N GLN A 164 17.31 3.14 8.72
CA GLN A 164 17.21 2.31 7.52
C GLN A 164 15.75 1.87 7.32
N LYS A 165 15.34 1.69 6.06
CA LYS A 165 14.02 1.14 5.75
C LYS A 165 13.90 -0.26 6.34
N SER A 166 12.75 -0.55 6.96
CA SER A 166 12.43 -1.91 7.38
C SER A 166 12.23 -2.83 6.18
N LYS A 167 12.33 -4.13 6.42
CA LYS A 167 11.82 -5.13 5.47
C LYS A 167 10.31 -4.99 5.33
N ASP A 168 9.78 -5.50 4.24
CA ASP A 168 8.35 -5.60 4.03
C ASP A 168 7.71 -6.44 5.13
N VAL A 169 6.51 -6.05 5.57
CA VAL A 169 5.74 -6.74 6.59
C VAL A 169 4.44 -7.19 5.98
N TYR A 170 4.13 -8.48 6.16
CA TYR A 170 2.95 -9.10 5.60
C TYR A 170 1.93 -9.39 6.69
N PHE A 171 0.66 -9.28 6.34
CA PHE A 171 -0.43 -9.59 7.26
C PHE A 171 -1.68 -10.04 6.50
N THR A 172 -2.55 -10.72 7.21
CA THR A 172 -3.91 -11.02 6.79
C THR A 172 -4.91 -10.47 7.79
N LEU A 173 -6.20 -10.53 7.47
CA LEU A 173 -7.27 -10.18 8.37
C LEU A 173 -8.07 -11.44 8.70
N ASP A 174 -8.29 -11.69 10.00
CA ASP A 174 -9.18 -12.76 10.44
C ASP A 174 -10.66 -12.45 10.11
N ALA A 175 -11.55 -13.39 10.41
CA ALA A 175 -13.00 -13.24 10.21
C ALA A 175 -13.61 -12.05 10.98
N ASN A 176 -12.93 -11.53 12.00
CA ASN A 176 -13.31 -10.34 12.78
C ASN A 176 -12.58 -9.08 12.33
N HIS A 177 -11.89 -9.12 11.19
CA HIS A 177 -11.06 -8.03 10.66
C HIS A 177 -9.91 -7.63 11.58
N ARG A 178 -9.37 -8.54 12.37
CA ARG A 178 -8.16 -8.33 13.17
C ARG A 178 -6.94 -8.65 12.34
N VAL A 179 -5.89 -7.85 12.51
CA VAL A 179 -4.61 -8.07 11.84
C VAL A 179 -3.91 -9.28 12.43
N GLU A 180 -3.54 -10.22 11.57
CA GLU A 180 -2.67 -11.35 11.85
C GLU A 180 -1.37 -11.18 11.08
N TRP A 181 -0.26 -10.96 11.80
CA TRP A 181 1.06 -10.79 11.21
C TRP A 181 1.60 -12.13 10.72
N LEU A 182 2.09 -12.16 9.48
CA LEU A 182 2.68 -13.35 8.90
C LEU A 182 4.18 -13.37 9.20
N GLU A 183 4.65 -14.48 9.78
CA GLU A 183 6.07 -14.70 10.06
C GLU A 183 6.82 -14.99 8.75
N GLN A 184 8.01 -14.42 8.61
CA GLN A 184 8.89 -14.74 7.49
C GLN A 184 9.89 -15.85 7.89
N PRO A 185 10.26 -16.75 6.95
CA PRO A 185 9.92 -16.74 5.53
C PRO A 185 8.62 -17.51 5.25
N PHE A 186 7.62 -16.84 4.68
CA PHE A 186 6.61 -17.55 3.93
C PHE A 186 6.89 -17.35 2.43
N GLU A 187 6.52 -18.31 1.61
CA GLU A 187 6.69 -18.18 0.17
C GLU A 187 5.78 -17.07 -0.34
N VAL A 188 6.36 -15.88 -0.56
CA VAL A 188 5.65 -14.83 -1.29
C VAL A 188 5.47 -15.34 -2.71
N PRO A 189 4.22 -15.46 -3.21
CA PRO A 189 4.03 -15.82 -4.60
C PRO A 189 4.84 -14.86 -5.49
N PRO A 190 5.58 -15.33 -6.47
CA PRO A 190 6.43 -14.46 -7.28
C PRO A 190 5.58 -13.36 -7.91
N ASP A 191 5.99 -12.11 -7.71
CA ASP A 191 5.36 -10.92 -8.31
C ASP A 191 5.13 -11.13 -9.82
N LYS A 192 4.09 -10.50 -10.35
CA LYS A 192 3.79 -10.56 -11.81
C LYS A 192 4.99 -10.18 -12.67
N SER A 193 5.82 -9.24 -12.19
CA SER A 193 7.09 -8.91 -12.86
C SER A 193 8.04 -10.10 -12.87
N THR A 194 8.15 -10.82 -11.77
CA THR A 194 8.99 -12.05 -11.67
C THR A 194 8.43 -13.16 -12.54
N LYS A 195 7.11 -13.38 -12.52
CA LYS A 195 6.46 -14.36 -13.41
C LYS A 195 6.62 -14.00 -14.88
N GLN A 196 6.55 -12.72 -15.24
CA GLN A 196 6.83 -12.26 -16.60
C GLN A 196 8.30 -12.48 -16.98
N MET A 197 9.24 -12.20 -16.07
CA MET A 197 10.66 -12.46 -16.32
C MET A 197 10.94 -13.96 -16.51
N ILE A 198 10.39 -14.81 -15.65
CA ILE A 198 10.50 -16.28 -15.78
C ILE A 198 9.89 -16.75 -17.11
N ALA A 199 8.67 -16.29 -17.42
CA ALA A 199 8.02 -16.63 -18.69
C ALA A 199 8.84 -16.16 -19.90
N THR A 200 9.39 -14.96 -19.85
CA THR A 200 10.27 -14.41 -20.90
C THR A 200 11.52 -15.25 -21.07
N SER A 201 12.16 -15.66 -19.99
CA SER A 201 13.36 -16.48 -19.98
C SER A 201 13.09 -17.87 -20.60
N ILE A 202 12.03 -18.56 -20.14
CA ILE A 202 11.62 -19.85 -20.65
C ILE A 202 11.30 -19.77 -22.15
N LEU A 203 10.48 -18.78 -22.56
CA LEU A 203 10.11 -18.62 -23.96
C LEU A 203 11.32 -18.35 -24.85
N LYS A 204 12.22 -17.44 -24.45
CA LYS A 204 13.44 -17.17 -25.20
C LYS A 204 14.34 -18.42 -25.32
N MET A 205 14.52 -19.14 -24.21
CA MET A 205 15.35 -20.33 -24.16
C MET A 205 14.78 -21.45 -25.06
N ARG A 206 13.47 -21.70 -24.98
CA ARG A 206 12.80 -22.74 -25.74
C ARG A 206 12.72 -22.48 -27.24
N LEU A 207 12.67 -21.20 -27.60
CA LEU A 207 12.54 -20.77 -29.00
C LEU A 207 13.87 -20.32 -29.63
N ALA A 208 14.96 -20.32 -28.86
CA ALA A 208 16.29 -19.92 -29.35
C ALA A 208 16.78 -20.77 -30.51
N ASN A 209 16.44 -22.05 -30.53
CA ASN A 209 16.88 -23.03 -31.56
C ASN A 209 15.81 -23.30 -32.64
N GLY A 210 14.79 -22.45 -32.73
CA GLY A 210 13.71 -22.56 -33.71
C GLY A 210 12.34 -22.88 -33.15
N PRO A 211 11.38 -23.25 -33.98
CA PRO A 211 9.99 -23.47 -33.57
C PRO A 211 9.85 -24.62 -32.58
N ALA A 212 9.12 -24.41 -31.48
CA ALA A 212 8.83 -25.45 -30.50
C ALA A 212 7.32 -25.65 -30.34
N LYS A 213 6.89 -26.84 -29.91
CA LYS A 213 5.47 -27.18 -29.72
C LYS A 213 4.87 -26.31 -28.60
N ALA A 214 3.72 -25.69 -28.89
CA ALA A 214 3.02 -24.84 -27.94
C ALA A 214 2.57 -25.58 -26.68
N THR A 215 2.16 -26.86 -26.82
CA THR A 215 1.75 -27.72 -25.71
C THR A 215 2.85 -27.87 -24.66
N ASP A 216 4.06 -28.19 -25.12
CA ASP A 216 5.19 -28.48 -24.24
C ASP A 216 5.65 -27.24 -23.48
N ILE A 217 5.64 -26.07 -24.14
CA ILE A 217 5.96 -24.79 -23.55
C ILE A 217 4.87 -24.41 -22.54
N LEU A 218 3.59 -24.60 -22.85
CA LEU A 218 2.49 -24.29 -21.95
C LEU A 218 2.50 -25.15 -20.68
N GLU A 219 2.84 -26.44 -20.80
CA GLU A 219 3.00 -27.33 -19.65
C GLU A 219 4.14 -26.86 -18.72
N GLU A 220 5.27 -26.48 -19.29
CA GLU A 220 6.41 -25.99 -18.53
C GLU A 220 6.09 -24.70 -17.81
N LEU A 221 5.47 -23.72 -18.50
CA LEU A 221 5.06 -22.45 -17.89
C LEU A 221 4.00 -22.64 -16.80
N LYS A 222 3.08 -23.61 -16.96
CA LYS A 222 2.10 -23.96 -15.92
C LYS A 222 2.75 -24.61 -14.70
N LYS A 223 3.78 -25.45 -14.87
CA LYS A 223 4.54 -26.02 -13.74
C LYS A 223 5.23 -24.93 -12.91
N GLU A 224 5.65 -23.85 -13.55
CA GLU A 224 6.22 -22.66 -12.88
C GLU A 224 5.15 -21.69 -12.31
N GLY A 225 3.90 -22.11 -12.28
CA GLY A 225 2.78 -21.32 -11.73
C GLY A 225 2.44 -20.08 -12.55
N ILE A 226 2.75 -20.06 -13.86
CA ILE A 226 2.51 -18.92 -14.74
C ILE A 226 1.14 -19.06 -15.40
N GLY A 227 0.25 -18.13 -15.11
CA GLY A 227 -1.11 -18.11 -15.64
C GLY A 227 -1.19 -17.69 -17.11
N GLU A 228 -2.26 -18.11 -17.81
CA GLU A 228 -2.47 -17.88 -19.24
C GLU A 228 -2.41 -16.40 -19.65
N ARG A 229 -2.90 -15.50 -18.78
CA ARG A 229 -2.85 -14.05 -19.04
C ARG A 229 -1.41 -13.54 -19.14
N THR A 230 -0.52 -13.98 -18.26
CA THR A 230 0.90 -13.63 -18.26
C THR A 230 1.60 -14.21 -19.49
N ILE A 231 1.31 -15.46 -19.81
CA ILE A 231 1.84 -16.12 -21.02
C ILE A 231 1.44 -15.34 -22.28
N HIS A 232 0.18 -14.94 -22.38
CA HIS A 232 -0.34 -14.18 -23.53
C HIS A 232 0.32 -12.80 -23.65
N GLN A 233 0.53 -12.14 -22.52
CA GLN A 233 1.19 -10.84 -22.46
C GLN A 233 2.66 -10.91 -22.90
N VAL A 234 3.41 -11.89 -22.39
CA VAL A 234 4.82 -12.08 -22.74
C VAL A 234 4.96 -12.53 -24.20
N LYS A 235 4.07 -13.40 -24.66
CA LYS A 235 4.01 -13.82 -26.06
C LYS A 235 3.83 -12.65 -27.02
N LYS A 236 2.92 -11.71 -26.67
CA LYS A 236 2.70 -10.47 -27.42
C LYS A 236 3.93 -9.55 -27.37
N GLN A 237 4.56 -9.42 -26.20
CA GLN A 237 5.75 -8.57 -26.00
C GLN A 237 6.97 -9.09 -26.78
N LEU A 238 7.12 -10.40 -26.92
CA LEU A 238 8.20 -11.04 -27.70
C LEU A 238 7.83 -11.25 -29.16
N GLU A 239 6.66 -10.78 -29.60
CA GLU A 239 6.15 -10.92 -30.97
C GLU A 239 6.12 -12.38 -31.48
N ILE A 240 5.95 -13.35 -30.54
CA ILE A 240 5.96 -14.77 -30.85
C ILE A 240 4.80 -15.13 -31.78
N ARG A 241 5.12 -15.70 -32.92
CA ARG A 241 4.16 -16.18 -33.92
C ARG A 241 3.74 -17.59 -33.62
N SER A 242 2.48 -17.91 -33.93
CA SER A 242 1.95 -19.30 -33.89
C SER A 242 1.74 -19.81 -35.28
N VAL A 243 2.31 -20.99 -35.58
CA VAL A 243 2.19 -21.66 -36.86
C VAL A 243 1.65 -23.07 -36.64
N LYS A 244 0.66 -23.47 -37.41
CA LYS A 244 0.14 -24.85 -37.37
C LYS A 244 0.98 -25.72 -38.33
N ARG A 245 1.56 -26.79 -37.80
CA ARG A 245 2.25 -27.84 -38.60
C ARG A 245 1.58 -29.14 -38.29
N ASP A 246 1.11 -29.80 -39.30
CA ASP A 246 0.31 -31.02 -39.23
C ASP A 246 -0.85 -30.89 -38.25
N THR A 247 -0.84 -31.60 -37.14
CA THR A 247 -1.89 -31.61 -36.11
C THR A 247 -1.55 -30.74 -34.89
N ALA A 248 -0.37 -30.11 -34.82
CA ALA A 248 0.11 -29.37 -33.65
C ALA A 248 0.39 -27.90 -33.95
N TRP A 249 0.26 -27.05 -32.89
CA TRP A 249 0.68 -25.66 -32.91
C TRP A 249 2.12 -25.50 -32.44
N TYR A 250 2.89 -24.72 -33.18
CA TYR A 250 4.26 -24.34 -32.85
C TYR A 250 4.37 -22.86 -32.64
N TRP A 251 5.20 -22.44 -31.70
CA TRP A 251 5.58 -21.07 -31.47
C TRP A 251 6.99 -20.81 -31.97
N LEU A 252 7.24 -19.60 -32.47
CA LEU A 252 8.55 -19.16 -32.96
C LEU A 252 8.75 -17.68 -32.67
N LEU A 253 9.99 -17.27 -32.42
CA LEU A 253 10.39 -15.88 -32.36
C LEU A 253 10.35 -15.26 -33.75
N PRO A 254 10.13 -13.92 -33.86
CA PRO A 254 10.34 -13.25 -35.15
C PRO A 254 11.81 -13.47 -35.57
N GLU A 255 12.03 -13.73 -36.85
CA GLU A 255 13.39 -13.79 -37.37
C GLU A 255 14.05 -12.44 -37.15
N SER A 256 15.24 -12.44 -36.51
CA SER A 256 16.09 -11.27 -36.51
C SER A 256 16.49 -10.98 -37.93
N GLU A 257 16.03 -9.88 -38.49
CA GLU A 257 16.59 -9.37 -39.75
C GLU A 257 18.09 -9.26 -39.57
N SER A 258 18.81 -10.13 -40.31
CA SER A 258 20.27 -10.14 -40.39
C SER A 258 20.74 -9.03 -41.29
#